data_d55077a10d11072a0295cc6d00b9c342
#
_entry.id   d55077a10d11072a0295cc6d00b9c342
#
_cell.length_a   1.000
_cell.length_b   1.000
_cell.length_c   1.000
_cell.angle_alpha   90.00
_cell.angle_beta   90.00
_cell.angle_gamma   90.00
#
_symmetry.space_group_name_H-M   'P 1'
#
loop_
_entity.id
_entity.type
_entity.pdbx_description
1 polymer ?
#
loop_
_entity_poly.entity_id
_entity_poly.type
_entity_poly.pdbx_seq_one_letter_code
_entity_poly.pdbx_strand_id
1 'polypeptide(L)'
;MGKRLYFVTNNSTKSRAGYKKKFDSLGLTDIPAEEIFSSSFAAAAYLEQTNFLQTGKKVYIVGEVGIQQELDLIGVPWIGGESFQGLQPNMGPGGRLEHDHDVGAVIVGFDRHINYYKIQYAQLCINENPGCQFIATNLDAVTHLTDAQEWAGNGSMVGAIKGCTGKEPTVVGKPSPLMIDYLCTKLGLERNRICMVGDRLDTDVLFGTDNGLQSLLVLSGVTSEEKLLSPENTIAPDYYADSINDFFAETKDSMTPTSTSASSTSLYSQAPTSKQQRDYWPVAGRRF
;
A
#
# COMPACT_ATOMS: atom_id res chain seq x y z
N MET A 1 -8.09 -25.63 -0.56
CA MET A 1 -8.99 -24.72 0.19
C MET A 1 -9.96 -23.92 -0.70
N GLY A 2 -9.78 -23.84 -2.03
CA GLY A 2 -10.65 -23.10 -2.95
C GLY A 2 -10.69 -21.58 -2.72
N LYS A 3 -9.67 -21.02 -2.07
CA LYS A 3 -9.52 -19.57 -1.88
C LYS A 3 -8.81 -18.97 -3.08
N ARG A 4 -9.22 -17.75 -3.48
CA ARG A 4 -8.48 -16.93 -4.44
C ARG A 4 -7.52 -16.03 -3.67
N LEU A 5 -6.30 -15.89 -4.19
CA LEU A 5 -5.26 -15.05 -3.60
C LEU A 5 -5.08 -13.79 -4.43
N TYR A 6 -4.89 -12.67 -3.77
CA TYR A 6 -4.53 -11.40 -4.37
C TYR A 6 -3.40 -10.78 -3.56
N PHE A 7 -2.44 -10.17 -4.24
CA PHE A 7 -1.26 -9.59 -3.62
C PHE A 7 -1.38 -8.08 -3.62
N VAL A 8 -1.51 -7.49 -2.44
CA VAL A 8 -1.73 -6.05 -2.27
C VAL A 8 -0.53 -5.41 -1.57
N THR A 9 0.12 -4.44 -2.21
CA THR A 9 1.33 -3.81 -1.67
C THR A 9 1.31 -2.29 -1.82
N ASN A 10 1.81 -1.57 -0.80
CA ASN A 10 2.03 -0.13 -0.85
C ASN A 10 3.26 0.28 -1.66
N ASN A 11 4.10 -0.67 -2.05
CA ASN A 11 5.29 -0.34 -2.82
C ASN A 11 4.93 0.04 -4.26
N SER A 12 5.38 1.22 -4.70
CA SER A 12 5.15 1.80 -6.03
C SER A 12 6.34 1.70 -6.99
N THR A 13 7.48 1.15 -6.54
CA THR A 13 8.70 1.13 -7.37
C THR A 13 8.62 0.19 -8.57
N LYS A 14 7.67 -0.75 -8.57
CA LYS A 14 7.43 -1.72 -9.63
C LYS A 14 5.99 -1.67 -10.12
N SER A 15 5.81 -1.92 -11.41
CA SER A 15 4.50 -2.23 -11.98
C SER A 15 4.07 -3.65 -11.64
N ARG A 16 2.81 -4.00 -11.96
CA ARG A 16 2.32 -5.38 -11.87
C ARG A 16 3.20 -6.36 -12.64
N ALA A 17 3.64 -5.99 -13.85
CA ALA A 17 4.58 -6.80 -14.63
C ALA A 17 5.96 -6.94 -13.95
N GLY A 18 6.44 -5.88 -13.28
CA GLY A 18 7.66 -5.91 -12.50
C GLY A 18 7.55 -6.83 -11.27
N TYR A 19 6.39 -6.83 -10.60
CA TYR A 19 6.12 -7.77 -9.51
C TYR A 19 5.98 -9.20 -9.98
N LYS A 20 5.33 -9.44 -11.13
CA LYS A 20 5.27 -10.77 -11.75
C LYS A 20 6.66 -11.36 -11.94
N LYS A 21 7.59 -10.58 -12.52
CA LYS A 21 9.00 -10.99 -12.66
C LYS A 21 9.67 -11.30 -11.32
N LYS A 22 9.38 -10.50 -10.27
CA LYS A 22 9.87 -10.77 -8.91
C LYS A 22 9.33 -12.10 -8.38
N PHE A 23 8.04 -12.37 -8.51
CA PHE A 23 7.44 -13.64 -8.08
C PHE A 23 8.00 -14.84 -8.84
N ASP A 24 8.16 -14.71 -10.16
CA ASP A 24 8.80 -15.75 -10.97
C ASP A 24 10.22 -16.08 -10.49
N SER A 25 11.00 -15.05 -10.14
CA SER A 25 12.36 -15.25 -9.60
C SER A 25 12.40 -15.93 -8.23
N LEU A 26 11.29 -15.91 -7.49
CA LEU A 26 11.10 -16.60 -6.22
C LEU A 26 10.47 -18.00 -6.38
N GLY A 27 10.25 -18.45 -7.62
CA GLY A 27 9.62 -19.73 -7.92
C GLY A 27 8.09 -19.73 -7.84
N LEU A 28 7.46 -18.56 -7.69
CA LEU A 28 6.00 -18.37 -7.65
C LEU A 28 5.49 -18.03 -9.06
N THR A 29 5.57 -18.99 -9.98
CA THR A 29 5.34 -18.77 -11.42
C THR A 29 3.87 -18.67 -11.81
N ASP A 30 2.96 -19.22 -11.00
CA ASP A 30 1.53 -19.35 -11.31
C ASP A 30 0.70 -18.12 -10.90
N ILE A 31 1.35 -17.02 -10.50
CA ILE A 31 0.67 -15.78 -10.11
C ILE A 31 0.56 -14.87 -11.32
N PRO A 32 -0.65 -14.63 -11.86
CA PRO A 32 -0.84 -13.70 -12.97
C PRO A 32 -0.71 -12.25 -12.49
N ALA A 33 -0.33 -11.34 -13.40
CA ALA A 33 -0.17 -9.92 -13.06
C ALA A 33 -1.48 -9.27 -12.60
N GLU A 34 -2.62 -9.80 -13.03
CA GLU A 34 -3.97 -9.34 -12.69
C GLU A 34 -4.36 -9.62 -11.23
N GLU A 35 -3.63 -10.50 -10.55
CA GLU A 35 -3.80 -10.77 -9.10
C GLU A 35 -2.87 -9.91 -8.23
N ILE A 36 -2.08 -9.02 -8.84
CA ILE A 36 -1.13 -8.14 -8.16
C ILE A 36 -1.67 -6.71 -8.15
N PHE A 37 -1.78 -6.12 -6.98
CA PHE A 37 -2.30 -4.76 -6.76
C PHE A 37 -1.26 -3.92 -6.01
N SER A 38 -0.41 -3.25 -6.78
CA SER A 38 0.59 -2.32 -6.23
C SER A 38 0.02 -0.91 -6.09
N SER A 39 0.62 -0.07 -5.28
CA SER A 39 0.20 1.32 -5.17
C SER A 39 0.51 2.14 -6.44
N SER A 40 1.46 1.70 -7.28
CA SER A 40 1.64 2.24 -8.65
C SER A 40 0.43 1.96 -9.52
N PHE A 41 -0.09 0.72 -9.49
CA PHE A 41 -1.34 0.37 -10.16
C PHE A 41 -2.54 1.14 -9.60
N ALA A 42 -2.63 1.29 -8.25
CA ALA A 42 -3.73 2.03 -7.63
C ALA A 42 -3.78 3.49 -8.09
N ALA A 43 -2.63 4.14 -8.30
CA ALA A 43 -2.57 5.50 -8.83
C ALA A 43 -3.09 5.57 -10.28
N ALA A 44 -2.71 4.61 -11.13
CA ALA A 44 -3.23 4.53 -12.50
C ALA A 44 -4.74 4.23 -12.53
N ALA A 45 -5.21 3.28 -11.72
CA ALA A 45 -6.63 2.93 -11.61
C ALA A 45 -7.49 4.11 -11.10
N TYR A 46 -6.96 4.91 -10.18
CA TYR A 46 -7.64 6.13 -9.72
C TYR A 46 -7.80 7.14 -10.86
N LEU A 47 -6.76 7.36 -11.67
CA LEU A 47 -6.84 8.25 -12.82
C LEU A 47 -7.80 7.73 -13.91
N GLU A 48 -7.85 6.41 -14.11
CA GLU A 48 -8.81 5.78 -15.03
C GLU A 48 -10.24 5.98 -14.53
N GLN A 49 -10.52 5.72 -13.25
CA GLN A 49 -11.84 5.89 -12.64
C GLN A 49 -12.34 7.35 -12.66
N THR A 50 -11.42 8.30 -12.53
CA THR A 50 -11.72 9.75 -12.59
C THR A 50 -11.74 10.30 -14.02
N ASN A 51 -11.61 9.44 -15.03
CA ASN A 51 -11.58 9.81 -16.45
C ASN A 51 -10.49 10.86 -16.78
N PHE A 52 -9.36 10.80 -16.08
CA PHE A 52 -8.28 11.78 -16.24
C PHE A 52 -7.78 11.90 -17.68
N LEU A 53 -7.70 10.80 -18.42
CA LEU A 53 -7.26 10.78 -19.83
C LEU A 53 -8.08 11.73 -20.71
N GLN A 54 -9.37 11.90 -20.42
CA GLN A 54 -10.26 12.79 -21.19
C GLN A 54 -9.94 14.27 -20.99
N THR A 55 -9.16 14.61 -19.96
CA THR A 55 -8.70 16.00 -19.74
C THR A 55 -7.64 16.42 -20.76
N GLY A 56 -7.00 15.48 -21.46
CA GLY A 56 -5.85 15.70 -22.34
C GLY A 56 -4.57 16.14 -21.61
N LYS A 57 -4.59 16.17 -20.29
CA LYS A 57 -3.47 16.62 -19.46
C LYS A 57 -2.47 15.48 -19.17
N LYS A 58 -1.28 15.89 -18.73
CA LYS A 58 -0.18 14.99 -18.34
C LYS A 58 -0.12 14.78 -16.83
N VAL A 59 0.54 13.70 -16.44
CA VAL A 59 0.95 13.44 -15.05
C VAL A 59 2.40 13.82 -14.85
N TYR A 60 2.71 14.55 -13.80
CA TYR A 60 4.07 14.69 -13.30
C TYR A 60 4.35 13.62 -12.22
N ILE A 61 5.44 12.88 -12.39
CA ILE A 61 5.82 11.77 -11.50
C ILE A 61 7.01 12.16 -10.64
N VAL A 62 6.83 12.11 -9.32
CA VAL A 62 7.90 11.93 -8.35
C VAL A 62 7.84 10.48 -7.89
N GLY A 63 8.74 9.64 -8.41
CA GLY A 63 8.66 8.20 -8.22
C GLY A 63 9.53 7.42 -9.21
N GLU A 64 9.50 6.10 -9.07
CA GLU A 64 10.27 5.17 -9.89
C GLU A 64 9.43 4.57 -11.04
N VAL A 65 10.07 3.75 -11.85
CA VAL A 65 9.55 3.17 -13.11
C VAL A 65 8.19 2.47 -12.98
N GLY A 66 7.81 1.98 -11.81
CA GLY A 66 6.54 1.28 -11.62
C GLY A 66 5.32 2.14 -11.94
N ILE A 67 5.36 3.43 -11.57
CA ILE A 67 4.26 4.38 -11.87
C ILE A 67 4.21 4.66 -13.37
N GLN A 68 5.36 4.89 -14.00
CA GLN A 68 5.47 5.15 -15.43
C GLN A 68 4.83 4.02 -16.25
N GLN A 69 5.22 2.78 -15.94
CA GLN A 69 4.72 1.60 -16.64
C GLN A 69 3.20 1.37 -16.48
N GLU A 70 2.64 1.68 -15.31
CA GLU A 70 1.19 1.56 -15.12
C GLU A 70 0.41 2.68 -15.84
N LEU A 71 0.96 3.90 -15.93
CA LEU A 71 0.37 4.99 -16.72
C LEU A 71 0.42 4.70 -18.22
N ASP A 72 1.49 4.10 -18.72
CA ASP A 72 1.62 3.68 -20.12
C ASP A 72 0.50 2.69 -20.50
N LEU A 73 0.12 1.78 -19.60
CA LEU A 73 -0.94 0.80 -19.84
C LEU A 73 -2.32 1.43 -20.03
N ILE A 74 -2.57 2.59 -19.42
CA ILE A 74 -3.84 3.32 -19.55
C ILE A 74 -3.74 4.51 -20.53
N GLY A 75 -2.59 4.66 -21.20
CA GLY A 75 -2.36 5.69 -22.23
C GLY A 75 -2.29 7.12 -21.69
N VAL A 76 -2.08 7.32 -20.38
CA VAL A 76 -1.95 8.66 -19.78
C VAL A 76 -0.54 9.18 -19.98
N PRO A 77 -0.36 10.34 -20.67
CA PRO A 77 0.97 10.91 -20.87
C PRO A 77 1.55 11.41 -19.54
N TRP A 78 2.85 11.25 -19.39
CA TRP A 78 3.55 11.64 -18.18
C TRP A 78 4.93 12.26 -18.45
N ILE A 79 5.45 12.99 -17.46
CA ILE A 79 6.80 13.56 -17.41
C ILE A 79 7.39 13.34 -16.01
N GLY A 80 8.69 13.52 -15.85
CA GLY A 80 9.37 13.37 -14.56
C GLY A 80 9.91 11.95 -14.33
N GLY A 81 9.75 11.42 -13.12
CA GLY A 81 10.26 10.11 -12.75
C GLY A 81 11.79 10.03 -12.85
N GLU A 82 12.29 8.95 -13.42
CA GLU A 82 13.75 8.70 -13.56
C GLU A 82 14.44 9.72 -14.45
N SER A 83 13.75 10.31 -15.44
CA SER A 83 14.35 11.32 -16.34
C SER A 83 14.75 12.61 -15.62
N PHE A 84 14.21 12.85 -14.43
CA PHE A 84 14.54 14.04 -13.61
C PHE A 84 15.55 13.70 -12.48
N GLN A 85 16.13 12.51 -12.51
CA GLN A 85 17.21 12.14 -11.60
C GLN A 85 18.42 13.03 -11.80
N GLY A 86 18.97 13.57 -10.72
CA GLY A 86 20.18 14.39 -10.72
C GLY A 86 20.00 15.80 -11.28
N LEU A 87 18.81 16.20 -11.73
CA LEU A 87 18.57 17.58 -12.16
C LEU A 87 18.66 18.53 -10.96
N GLN A 88 19.18 19.73 -11.23
CA GLN A 88 19.26 20.82 -10.28
C GLN A 88 18.71 22.10 -10.90
N PRO A 89 17.91 22.89 -10.15
CA PRO A 89 17.43 24.16 -10.66
C PRO A 89 18.56 25.21 -10.68
N ASN A 90 18.47 26.15 -11.61
CA ASN A 90 19.32 27.34 -11.56
C ASN A 90 18.84 28.27 -10.45
N MET A 91 19.63 28.41 -9.38
CA MET A 91 19.34 29.25 -8.21
C MET A 91 20.20 30.53 -8.17
N GLY A 92 20.88 30.88 -9.28
CA GLY A 92 21.57 32.16 -9.42
C GLY A 92 20.59 33.35 -9.50
N PRO A 93 21.12 34.60 -9.46
CA PRO A 93 20.27 35.78 -9.56
C PRO A 93 19.37 35.75 -10.79
N GLY A 94 18.04 35.88 -10.59
CA GLY A 94 17.06 35.80 -11.65
C GLY A 94 16.74 34.37 -12.10
N GLY A 95 17.31 33.36 -11.45
CA GLY A 95 17.01 31.96 -11.73
C GLY A 95 15.54 31.64 -11.49
N ARG A 96 14.93 30.93 -12.45
CA ARG A 96 13.54 30.49 -12.42
C ARG A 96 13.47 29.06 -12.94
N LEU A 97 12.59 28.26 -12.35
CA LEU A 97 12.23 26.95 -12.86
C LEU A 97 10.90 27.06 -13.62
N GLU A 98 10.94 26.79 -14.90
CA GLU A 98 9.72 26.70 -15.72
C GLU A 98 9.13 25.29 -15.56
N HIS A 99 7.79 25.19 -15.56
CA HIS A 99 7.08 23.93 -15.46
C HIS A 99 6.04 23.80 -16.58
N ASP A 100 5.61 22.59 -16.84
CA ASP A 100 4.61 22.30 -17.88
C ASP A 100 3.20 22.59 -17.35
N HIS A 101 2.53 23.56 -17.97
CA HIS A 101 1.15 23.96 -17.60
C HIS A 101 0.09 22.95 -18.01
N ASP A 102 0.44 21.93 -18.84
CA ASP A 102 -0.43 20.83 -19.20
C ASP A 102 -0.43 19.71 -18.14
N VAL A 103 0.35 19.84 -17.08
CA VAL A 103 0.31 18.90 -15.96
C VAL A 103 -0.99 19.11 -15.17
N GLY A 104 -1.82 18.06 -15.13
CA GLY A 104 -3.10 18.04 -14.41
C GLY A 104 -3.10 17.18 -13.16
N ALA A 105 -2.05 16.39 -12.94
CA ALA A 105 -1.88 15.62 -11.71
C ALA A 105 -0.39 15.44 -11.39
N VAL A 106 -0.06 15.42 -10.09
CA VAL A 106 1.25 15.07 -9.55
C VAL A 106 1.07 13.78 -8.75
N ILE A 107 1.75 12.71 -9.17
CA ILE A 107 1.79 11.44 -8.43
C ILE A 107 3.11 11.35 -7.68
N VAL A 108 3.03 11.15 -6.36
CA VAL A 108 4.18 10.97 -5.48
C VAL A 108 4.21 9.53 -4.97
N GLY A 109 5.22 8.81 -5.39
CA GLY A 109 5.56 7.47 -4.92
C GLY A 109 6.99 7.44 -4.42
N PHE A 110 7.40 6.28 -3.88
CA PHE A 110 8.74 6.09 -3.38
C PHE A 110 9.77 6.34 -4.50
N ASP A 111 10.75 7.23 -4.21
CA ASP A 111 11.76 7.68 -5.15
C ASP A 111 13.13 7.79 -4.48
N ARG A 112 14.00 6.81 -4.68
CA ARG A 112 15.37 6.80 -4.12
C ARG A 112 16.26 7.92 -4.69
N HIS A 113 15.80 8.57 -5.76
CA HIS A 113 16.50 9.66 -6.43
C HIS A 113 15.76 10.99 -6.31
N ILE A 114 14.95 11.15 -5.26
CA ILE A 114 14.28 12.42 -4.97
C ILE A 114 15.33 13.53 -4.80
N ASN A 115 15.04 14.69 -5.34
CA ASN A 115 15.94 15.85 -5.26
C ASN A 115 15.14 17.16 -5.19
N TYR A 116 15.81 18.27 -4.92
CA TYR A 116 15.16 19.56 -4.80
C TYR A 116 14.45 20.00 -6.08
N TYR A 117 14.99 19.67 -7.27
CA TYR A 117 14.36 19.97 -8.55
C TYR A 117 12.97 19.32 -8.64
N LYS A 118 12.87 18.03 -8.31
CA LYS A 118 11.61 17.27 -8.35
C LYS A 118 10.57 17.86 -7.38
N ILE A 119 11.00 18.23 -6.18
CA ILE A 119 10.10 18.84 -5.16
C ILE A 119 9.59 20.19 -5.66
N GLN A 120 10.50 21.06 -6.16
CA GLN A 120 10.14 22.38 -6.65
C GLN A 120 9.21 22.30 -7.88
N TYR A 121 9.47 21.36 -8.80
CA TYR A 121 8.63 21.16 -9.97
C TYR A 121 7.22 20.70 -9.57
N ALA A 122 7.12 19.74 -8.62
CA ALA A 122 5.83 19.30 -8.08
C ALA A 122 5.06 20.46 -7.43
N GLN A 123 5.76 21.29 -6.63
CA GLN A 123 5.18 22.46 -5.98
C GLN A 123 4.58 23.44 -6.99
N LEU A 124 5.31 23.73 -8.08
CA LEU A 124 4.82 24.61 -9.14
C LEU A 124 3.57 24.03 -9.82
N CYS A 125 3.62 22.77 -10.24
CA CYS A 125 2.47 22.11 -10.85
C CYS A 125 1.23 22.13 -9.95
N ILE A 126 1.39 21.79 -8.67
CA ILE A 126 0.26 21.71 -7.73
C ILE A 126 -0.34 23.09 -7.44
N ASN A 127 0.49 24.13 -7.36
CA ASN A 127 0.04 25.47 -6.96
C ASN A 127 -0.39 26.35 -8.14
N GLU A 128 0.27 26.23 -9.28
CA GLU A 128 0.09 27.14 -10.40
C GLU A 128 -0.82 26.55 -11.51
N ASN A 129 -0.91 25.23 -11.65
CA ASN A 129 -1.81 24.63 -12.64
C ASN A 129 -3.23 24.47 -12.07
N PRO A 130 -4.24 25.12 -12.64
CA PRO A 130 -5.61 25.04 -12.13
C PRO A 130 -6.15 23.62 -12.12
N GLY A 131 -6.63 23.16 -10.94
CA GLY A 131 -7.21 21.82 -10.78
C GLY A 131 -6.19 20.69 -10.79
N CYS A 132 -4.89 20.96 -10.69
CA CYS A 132 -3.86 19.94 -10.59
C CYS A 132 -4.08 19.08 -9.33
N GLN A 133 -4.23 17.77 -9.53
CA GLN A 133 -4.45 16.82 -8.46
C GLN A 133 -3.11 16.47 -7.78
N PHE A 134 -3.11 16.36 -6.46
CA PHE A 134 -1.99 15.86 -5.68
C PHE A 134 -2.33 14.44 -5.19
N ILE A 135 -1.62 13.42 -5.69
CA ILE A 135 -1.87 12.01 -5.43
C ILE A 135 -0.64 11.38 -4.78
N ALA A 136 -0.84 10.67 -3.67
CA ALA A 136 0.21 9.91 -2.99
C ALA A 136 -0.07 8.40 -3.12
N THR A 137 0.94 7.63 -3.52
CA THR A 137 0.79 6.17 -3.62
C THR A 137 0.64 5.53 -2.25
N ASN A 138 1.24 6.08 -1.20
CA ASN A 138 1.08 5.71 0.21
C ASN A 138 1.72 6.80 1.10
N LEU A 139 1.56 6.68 2.42
CA LEU A 139 2.16 7.56 3.42
C LEU A 139 3.08 6.82 4.39
N ASP A 140 3.61 5.66 4.01
CA ASP A 140 4.47 4.85 4.87
C ASP A 140 5.66 5.68 5.35
N ALA A 141 5.80 5.82 6.67
CA ALA A 141 6.85 6.63 7.29
C ALA A 141 8.23 6.03 7.04
N VAL A 142 8.31 4.70 7.14
CA VAL A 142 9.54 3.92 6.98
C VAL A 142 9.35 2.76 6.00
N THR A 143 10.46 2.31 5.44
CA THR A 143 10.52 1.14 4.57
C THR A 143 11.78 0.32 4.89
N HIS A 144 11.76 -0.97 4.57
CA HIS A 144 12.89 -1.87 4.76
C HIS A 144 13.57 -2.12 3.41
N LEU A 145 14.67 -1.41 3.14
CA LEU A 145 15.51 -1.64 1.95
C LEU A 145 16.61 -2.65 2.25
N THR A 146 17.02 -2.73 3.51
CA THR A 146 17.99 -3.69 4.04
C THR A 146 17.46 -4.21 5.38
N ASP A 147 18.07 -5.28 5.89
CA ASP A 147 17.82 -5.86 7.21
C ASP A 147 18.54 -5.11 8.35
N ALA A 148 19.43 -4.16 8.00
CA ALA A 148 20.29 -3.48 8.97
C ALA A 148 19.61 -2.30 9.68
N GLN A 149 18.65 -1.63 9.03
CA GLN A 149 17.99 -0.45 9.56
C GLN A 149 16.68 -0.12 8.84
N GLU A 150 15.85 0.70 9.48
CA GLU A 150 14.73 1.36 8.83
C GLU A 150 15.20 2.51 7.92
N TRP A 151 14.55 2.66 6.80
CA TRP A 151 14.80 3.72 5.83
C TRP A 151 13.58 4.61 5.71
N ALA A 152 13.79 5.88 5.36
CA ALA A 152 12.69 6.81 5.12
C ALA A 152 11.76 6.29 4.02
N GLY A 153 10.47 6.17 4.32
CA GLY A 153 9.44 5.72 3.40
C GLY A 153 8.91 6.83 2.49
N ASN A 154 7.91 6.50 1.66
CA ASN A 154 7.27 7.46 0.76
C ASN A 154 6.63 8.64 1.50
N GLY A 155 6.19 8.44 2.74
CA GLY A 155 5.66 9.52 3.59
C GLY A 155 6.60 10.71 3.73
N SER A 156 7.93 10.48 3.71
CA SER A 156 8.92 11.56 3.74
C SER A 156 8.92 12.42 2.46
N MET A 157 8.71 11.79 1.30
CA MET A 157 8.67 12.45 -0.01
C MET A 157 7.37 13.24 -0.17
N VAL A 158 6.25 12.62 0.21
CA VAL A 158 4.94 13.28 0.28
C VAL A 158 4.98 14.44 1.27
N GLY A 159 5.60 14.26 2.43
CA GLY A 159 5.78 15.29 3.46
C GLY A 159 6.54 16.52 2.96
N ALA A 160 7.59 16.32 2.16
CA ALA A 160 8.33 17.41 1.56
C ALA A 160 7.46 18.27 0.61
N ILE A 161 6.66 17.61 -0.25
CA ILE A 161 5.77 18.30 -1.19
C ILE A 161 4.56 18.91 -0.46
N LYS A 162 3.98 18.21 0.50
CA LYS A 162 2.94 18.75 1.38
C LYS A 162 3.42 20.01 2.12
N GLY A 163 4.65 19.98 2.65
CA GLY A 163 5.23 21.09 3.39
C GLY A 163 5.39 22.37 2.56
N CYS A 164 5.74 22.26 1.28
CA CYS A 164 5.90 23.43 0.41
C CYS A 164 4.62 23.86 -0.33
N THR A 165 3.60 22.99 -0.43
CA THR A 165 2.33 23.31 -1.09
C THR A 165 1.22 23.69 -0.12
N GLY A 166 1.28 23.22 1.11
CA GLY A 166 0.20 23.32 2.09
C GLY A 166 -1.05 22.50 1.72
N LYS A 167 -0.96 21.60 0.74
CA LYS A 167 -2.09 20.78 0.27
C LYS A 167 -1.95 19.33 0.72
N GLU A 168 -3.10 18.70 1.01
CA GLU A 168 -3.18 17.28 1.33
C GLU A 168 -3.31 16.45 0.04
N PRO A 169 -2.62 15.31 -0.07
CA PRO A 169 -2.79 14.42 -1.20
C PRO A 169 -4.03 13.54 -1.07
N THR A 170 -4.56 13.11 -2.21
CA THR A 170 -5.39 11.90 -2.28
C THR A 170 -4.49 10.67 -2.16
N VAL A 171 -4.67 9.88 -1.11
CA VAL A 171 -3.88 8.66 -0.87
C VAL A 171 -4.58 7.47 -1.50
N VAL A 172 -3.89 6.76 -2.40
CA VAL A 172 -4.48 5.61 -3.12
C VAL A 172 -4.08 4.25 -2.55
N GLY A 173 -2.97 4.17 -1.81
CA GLY A 173 -2.51 2.96 -1.14
C GLY A 173 -3.18 2.68 0.20
N LYS A 174 -2.91 1.50 0.77
CA LYS A 174 -3.41 1.12 2.10
C LYS A 174 -3.03 2.18 3.16
N PRO A 175 -3.91 2.51 4.12
CA PRO A 175 -5.21 1.89 4.41
C PRO A 175 -6.40 2.46 3.60
N SER A 176 -6.17 3.33 2.59
CA SER A 176 -7.24 3.93 1.77
C SER A 176 -8.17 2.87 1.15
N PRO A 177 -9.49 3.13 1.06
CA PRO A 177 -10.45 2.21 0.46
C PRO A 177 -10.30 2.03 -1.05
N LEU A 178 -9.58 2.90 -1.74
CA LEU A 178 -9.56 2.95 -3.21
C LEU A 178 -9.15 1.64 -3.87
N MET A 179 -8.16 0.94 -3.30
CA MET A 179 -7.75 -0.37 -3.83
C MET A 179 -8.83 -1.43 -3.65
N ILE A 180 -9.45 -1.52 -2.46
CA ILE A 180 -10.46 -2.53 -2.21
C ILE A 180 -11.77 -2.25 -2.93
N ASP A 181 -12.12 -0.98 -3.10
CA ASP A 181 -13.28 -0.56 -3.91
C ASP A 181 -13.13 -1.01 -5.35
N TYR A 182 -11.95 -0.77 -5.93
CA TYR A 182 -11.63 -1.23 -7.27
C TYR A 182 -11.74 -2.77 -7.38
N LEU A 183 -11.14 -3.50 -6.44
CA LEU A 183 -11.18 -4.96 -6.39
C LEU A 183 -12.60 -5.50 -6.30
N CYS A 184 -13.38 -5.00 -5.35
CA CYS A 184 -14.75 -5.43 -5.13
C CYS A 184 -15.63 -5.16 -6.36
N THR A 185 -15.50 -3.99 -6.97
CA THR A 185 -16.25 -3.60 -8.17
C THR A 185 -15.87 -4.47 -9.36
N LYS A 186 -14.57 -4.63 -9.62
CA LYS A 186 -14.07 -5.36 -10.80
C LYS A 186 -14.33 -6.87 -10.73
N LEU A 187 -14.24 -7.44 -9.54
CA LEU A 187 -14.27 -8.90 -9.34
C LEU A 187 -15.60 -9.39 -8.74
N GLY A 188 -16.54 -8.49 -8.42
CA GLY A 188 -17.81 -8.83 -7.79
C GLY A 188 -17.63 -9.46 -6.40
N LEU A 189 -16.69 -8.94 -5.60
CA LEU A 189 -16.37 -9.49 -4.29
C LEU A 189 -17.14 -8.77 -3.18
N GLU A 190 -17.60 -9.54 -2.19
CA GLU A 190 -18.18 -9.01 -0.96
C GLU A 190 -17.09 -8.83 0.08
N ARG A 191 -17.00 -7.63 0.68
CA ARG A 191 -15.94 -7.27 1.63
C ARG A 191 -15.86 -8.20 2.83
N ASN A 192 -17.00 -8.63 3.39
CA ASN A 192 -17.08 -9.56 4.52
C ASN A 192 -16.56 -10.98 4.21
N ARG A 193 -16.28 -11.29 2.95
CA ARG A 193 -15.69 -12.56 2.50
C ARG A 193 -14.21 -12.46 2.17
N ILE A 194 -13.61 -11.30 2.42
CA ILE A 194 -12.20 -11.02 2.17
C ILE A 194 -11.47 -10.95 3.51
N CYS A 195 -10.30 -11.56 3.56
CA CYS A 195 -9.37 -11.41 4.68
C CYS A 195 -8.09 -10.74 4.17
N MET A 196 -7.72 -9.60 4.77
CA MET A 196 -6.41 -9.00 4.56
C MET A 196 -5.41 -9.68 5.48
N VAL A 197 -4.37 -10.26 4.89
CA VAL A 197 -3.25 -10.86 5.61
C VAL A 197 -2.03 -9.97 5.42
N GLY A 198 -1.43 -9.50 6.51
CA GLY A 198 -0.26 -8.63 6.44
C GLY A 198 0.47 -8.55 7.76
N ASP A 199 1.55 -7.79 7.78
CA ASP A 199 2.49 -7.71 8.91
C ASP A 199 2.53 -6.33 9.59
N ARG A 200 1.71 -5.37 9.11
CA ARG A 200 1.70 -4.01 9.64
C ARG A 200 0.32 -3.62 10.18
N LEU A 201 0.33 -3.05 11.39
CA LEU A 201 -0.89 -2.54 12.03
C LEU A 201 -1.45 -1.32 11.28
N ASP A 202 -0.61 -0.34 10.99
CA ASP A 202 -0.95 0.97 10.45
C ASP A 202 -1.39 0.95 8.97
N THR A 203 -1.12 -0.11 8.24
CA THR A 203 -1.49 -0.26 6.83
C THR A 203 -2.38 -1.47 6.61
N ASP A 204 -1.87 -2.69 6.85
CA ASP A 204 -2.59 -3.93 6.52
C ASP A 204 -3.81 -4.16 7.41
N VAL A 205 -3.62 -4.04 8.73
CA VAL A 205 -4.72 -4.26 9.67
C VAL A 205 -5.76 -3.16 9.51
N LEU A 206 -5.37 -1.88 9.46
CA LEU A 206 -6.30 -0.79 9.19
C LEU A 206 -7.00 -0.93 7.83
N PHE A 207 -6.29 -1.38 6.79
CA PHE A 207 -6.93 -1.66 5.50
C PHE A 207 -8.01 -2.72 5.61
N GLY A 208 -7.82 -3.75 6.42
CA GLY A 208 -8.84 -4.74 6.71
C GLY A 208 -10.01 -4.14 7.51
N THR A 209 -9.73 -3.62 8.70
CA THR A 209 -10.75 -3.19 9.67
C THR A 209 -11.56 -1.98 9.20
N ASP A 210 -10.89 -0.96 8.65
CA ASP A 210 -11.56 0.27 8.23
C ASP A 210 -12.43 0.08 6.97
N ASN A 211 -12.10 -0.95 6.19
CA ASN A 211 -12.81 -1.25 4.95
C ASN A 211 -13.79 -2.43 5.06
N GLY A 212 -14.06 -2.93 6.26
CA GLY A 212 -15.05 -3.99 6.50
C GLY A 212 -14.62 -5.37 5.99
N LEU A 213 -13.31 -5.62 5.89
CA LEU A 213 -12.71 -6.92 5.64
C LEU A 213 -12.42 -7.60 7.00
N GLN A 214 -12.09 -8.88 6.95
CA GLN A 214 -11.38 -9.51 8.06
C GLN A 214 -9.88 -9.15 7.98
N SER A 215 -9.20 -9.09 9.12
CA SER A 215 -7.77 -8.81 9.22
C SER A 215 -7.03 -9.92 9.97
N LEU A 216 -5.90 -10.36 9.42
CA LEU A 216 -4.99 -11.29 10.04
C LEU A 216 -3.59 -10.69 10.04
N LEU A 217 -3.04 -10.47 11.23
CA LEU A 217 -1.66 -10.04 11.40
C LEU A 217 -0.73 -11.25 11.47
N VAL A 218 0.37 -11.24 10.71
CA VAL A 218 1.47 -12.20 10.86
C VAL A 218 2.65 -11.53 11.52
N LEU A 219 3.18 -12.18 12.58
CA LEU A 219 4.25 -11.62 13.42
C LEU A 219 5.65 -11.83 12.84
N SER A 220 5.75 -12.53 11.71
CA SER A 220 7.03 -12.81 11.02
C SER A 220 7.59 -11.60 10.24
N GLY A 221 6.93 -10.44 10.29
CA GLY A 221 7.34 -9.23 9.56
C GLY A 221 7.63 -8.05 10.47
N VAL A 222 7.02 -6.89 10.19
CA VAL A 222 7.31 -5.60 10.85
C VAL A 222 6.79 -5.52 12.29
N THR A 223 5.61 -6.08 12.56
CA THR A 223 4.98 -5.98 13.87
C THR A 223 5.35 -7.16 14.75
N SER A 224 6.03 -6.91 15.86
CA SER A 224 6.29 -7.92 16.88
C SER A 224 5.07 -8.14 17.79
N GLU A 225 5.02 -9.28 18.49
CA GLU A 225 3.98 -9.55 19.49
C GLU A 225 4.01 -8.51 20.62
N GLU A 226 5.20 -8.07 21.04
CA GLU A 226 5.36 -7.01 22.05
C GLU A 226 4.68 -5.70 21.59
N LYS A 227 4.89 -5.31 20.34
CA LYS A 227 4.25 -4.12 19.76
C LYS A 227 2.73 -4.28 19.64
N LEU A 228 2.26 -5.46 19.23
CA LEU A 228 0.83 -5.77 19.14
C LEU A 228 0.16 -5.65 20.50
N LEU A 229 0.77 -6.20 21.55
CA LEU A 229 0.23 -6.27 22.91
C LEU A 229 0.57 -5.02 23.75
N SER A 230 1.30 -4.05 23.20
CA SER A 230 1.64 -2.82 23.90
C SER A 230 0.38 -2.05 24.30
N PRO A 231 0.32 -1.49 25.54
CA PRO A 231 -0.78 -0.62 25.96
C PRO A 231 -0.88 0.67 25.14
N GLU A 232 0.16 1.04 24.40
CA GLU A 232 0.15 2.19 23.50
C GLU A 232 -0.47 1.86 22.13
N ASN A 233 -0.60 0.57 21.81
CA ASN A 233 -1.19 0.14 20.55
C ASN A 233 -2.73 0.27 20.61
N THR A 234 -3.29 0.99 19.66
CA THR A 234 -4.76 1.20 19.53
C THR A 234 -5.37 0.43 18.35
N ILE A 235 -4.57 -0.35 17.61
CA ILE A 235 -5.01 -1.05 16.40
C ILE A 235 -5.06 -2.56 16.68
N ALA A 236 -6.26 -3.15 16.61
CA ALA A 236 -6.47 -4.58 16.82
C ALA A 236 -6.80 -5.30 15.51
N PRO A 237 -6.04 -6.35 15.12
CA PRO A 237 -6.47 -7.28 14.08
C PRO A 237 -7.61 -8.18 14.60
N ASP A 238 -8.42 -8.74 13.68
CA ASP A 238 -9.39 -9.77 14.07
C ASP A 238 -8.68 -11.05 14.53
N TYR A 239 -7.55 -11.38 13.87
CA TYR A 239 -6.72 -12.55 14.16
C TYR A 239 -5.23 -12.19 14.07
N TYR A 240 -4.38 -12.97 14.74
CA TYR A 240 -2.94 -12.94 14.51
C TYR A 240 -2.33 -14.35 14.59
N ALA A 241 -1.20 -14.54 13.90
CA ALA A 241 -0.44 -15.79 13.85
C ALA A 241 1.05 -15.48 13.84
N ASP A 242 1.89 -16.46 14.21
CA ASP A 242 3.35 -16.26 14.18
C ASP A 242 3.82 -16.06 12.73
N SER A 243 3.27 -16.81 11.79
CA SER A 243 3.63 -16.73 10.37
C SER A 243 2.52 -17.24 9.48
N ILE A 244 2.56 -16.87 8.18
CA ILE A 244 1.68 -17.45 7.16
C ILE A 244 1.83 -18.98 7.05
N ASN A 245 2.94 -19.52 7.50
CA ASN A 245 3.23 -20.95 7.47
C ASN A 245 2.35 -21.76 8.44
N ASP A 246 1.74 -21.10 9.45
CA ASP A 246 0.89 -21.77 10.43
C ASP A 246 -0.36 -22.37 9.75
N PHE A 247 -0.83 -21.74 8.66
CA PHE A 247 -1.89 -22.31 7.82
C PHE A 247 -1.51 -23.64 7.16
N PHE A 248 -0.21 -23.92 6.99
CA PHE A 248 0.29 -25.18 6.45
C PHE A 248 0.29 -26.31 7.49
N ALA A 249 0.52 -25.98 8.76
CA ALA A 249 0.56 -26.94 9.85
C ALA A 249 -0.83 -27.55 10.12
N GLU A 250 -1.86 -26.72 10.19
CA GLU A 250 -3.24 -27.18 10.43
C GLU A 250 -3.80 -28.06 9.31
N THR A 251 -3.39 -27.85 8.05
CA THR A 251 -3.83 -28.70 6.95
C THR A 251 -3.21 -30.09 6.97
N LYS A 252 -2.08 -30.30 7.65
CA LYS A 252 -1.46 -31.63 7.80
C LYS A 252 -2.14 -32.47 8.88
N ASP A 253 -2.56 -31.86 9.97
CA ASP A 253 -3.26 -32.56 11.05
C ASP A 253 -4.69 -32.96 10.70
N SER A 254 -5.35 -32.21 9.80
CA SER A 254 -6.69 -32.57 9.31
C SER A 254 -6.72 -33.75 8.32
N MET A 255 -5.56 -34.23 7.88
CA MET A 255 -5.45 -35.35 6.91
C MET A 255 -5.04 -36.69 7.53
N THR A 256 -4.78 -36.77 8.83
CA THR A 256 -4.51 -38.05 9.52
C THR A 256 -5.66 -38.45 10.42
N PRO A 257 -6.42 -39.52 10.13
CA PRO A 257 -7.37 -40.09 11.07
C PRO A 257 -6.57 -40.93 12.09
N THR A 258 -6.14 -40.36 13.20
CA THR A 258 -5.65 -41.12 14.33
C THR A 258 -6.68 -41.08 15.44
N SER A 259 -7.34 -42.24 15.62
CA SER A 259 -8.04 -42.59 16.83
C SER A 259 -7.05 -42.75 17.97
N THR A 260 -7.01 -41.80 18.90
CA THR A 260 -6.71 -42.05 20.33
C THR A 260 -7.06 -40.82 21.16
N SER A 261 -7.93 -41.05 22.13
CA SER A 261 -8.38 -40.11 23.14
C SER A 261 -7.24 -39.56 24.00
N ALA A 262 -7.07 -38.24 24.00
CA ALA A 262 -6.48 -37.53 25.13
C ALA A 262 -7.07 -36.12 25.20
N SER A 263 -7.77 -35.85 26.30
CA SER A 263 -8.38 -34.59 26.66
C SER A 263 -7.33 -33.49 26.80
N SER A 264 -7.32 -32.53 25.89
CA SER A 264 -6.73 -31.21 26.15
C SER A 264 -7.83 -30.17 26.04
N THR A 265 -8.15 -29.59 27.17
CA THR A 265 -9.14 -28.51 27.33
C THR A 265 -8.57 -27.25 26.69
N SER A 266 -8.96 -26.97 25.46
CA SER A 266 -8.68 -25.70 24.78
C SER A 266 -9.59 -24.63 25.37
N LEU A 267 -9.00 -23.70 26.11
CA LEU A 267 -9.67 -22.49 26.58
C LEU A 267 -9.74 -21.47 25.44
N TYR A 268 -10.70 -21.63 24.56
CA TYR A 268 -11.09 -20.58 23.61
C TYR A 268 -11.92 -19.53 24.36
N SER A 269 -11.33 -18.40 24.73
CA SER A 269 -12.11 -17.23 25.16
C SER A 269 -12.62 -16.52 23.92
N GLN A 270 -13.94 -16.49 23.76
CA GLN A 270 -14.58 -15.72 22.70
C GLN A 270 -14.44 -14.22 23.00
N ALA A 271 -13.91 -13.45 22.07
CA ALA A 271 -13.91 -12.00 22.15
C ALA A 271 -15.34 -11.45 22.00
N PRO A 272 -15.68 -10.36 22.70
CA PRO A 272 -17.02 -9.79 22.65
C PRO A 272 -17.34 -9.18 21.28
N THR A 273 -18.58 -9.40 20.83
CA THR A 273 -19.06 -9.04 19.48
C THR A 273 -19.66 -7.63 19.37
N SER A 274 -19.69 -6.81 20.45
CA SER A 274 -20.26 -5.46 20.42
C SER A 274 -19.21 -4.36 20.62
N LYS A 275 -19.42 -3.23 19.95
CA LYS A 275 -18.55 -2.04 20.00
C LYS A 275 -18.33 -1.52 21.44
N GLN A 276 -19.32 -1.66 22.33
CA GLN A 276 -19.26 -1.23 23.72
C GLN A 276 -18.40 -2.12 24.64
N GLN A 277 -18.08 -3.34 24.23
CA GLN A 277 -17.21 -4.25 24.99
C GLN A 277 -15.74 -4.19 24.56
N ARG A 278 -15.41 -3.48 23.49
CA ARG A 278 -14.02 -3.31 23.03
C ARG A 278 -13.21 -2.34 23.90
N ASP A 279 -13.87 -1.46 24.62
CA ASP A 279 -13.22 -0.40 25.42
C ASP A 279 -12.56 -0.90 26.73
N TYR A 280 -12.68 -2.19 27.06
CA TYR A 280 -12.17 -2.79 28.31
C TYR A 280 -11.12 -3.87 28.14
N TRP A 281 -10.73 -4.20 26.90
CA TRP A 281 -9.68 -5.21 26.66
C TRP A 281 -8.45 -4.58 26.06
N PRO A 282 -7.24 -4.97 26.50
CA PRO A 282 -6.03 -4.62 25.76
C PRO A 282 -6.20 -5.09 24.31
N VAL A 283 -5.79 -4.23 23.38
CA VAL A 283 -5.94 -4.41 21.95
C VAL A 283 -5.14 -5.65 21.52
N ALA A 284 -5.80 -6.80 21.50
CA ALA A 284 -5.22 -8.05 21.01
C ALA A 284 -6.27 -8.82 20.23
N GLY A 285 -5.98 -9.09 18.97
CA GLY A 285 -6.75 -10.03 18.16
C GLY A 285 -6.72 -11.45 18.75
N ARG A 286 -7.49 -12.36 18.17
CA ARG A 286 -7.42 -13.79 18.53
C ARG A 286 -6.16 -14.40 17.91
N ARG A 287 -5.40 -15.17 18.69
CA ARG A 287 -4.33 -15.98 18.13
C ARG A 287 -4.96 -17.11 17.31
N PHE A 288 -4.46 -17.28 16.09
CA PHE A 288 -4.92 -18.33 15.17
C PHE A 288 -4.25 -19.65 15.49
#